data_55d634a5985c68df7984e9f053d66ba0
#
_entry.id   55d634a5985c68df7984e9f053d66ba0
#
_cell.length_a   1.000
_cell.length_b   1.000
_cell.length_c   1.000
_cell.angle_alpha   90.00
_cell.angle_beta   90.00
_cell.angle_gamma   90.00
#
_symmetry.space_group_name_H-M   'P 1'
#
loop_
_entity.id
_entity.type
_entity.pdbx_description
1 polymer ?
#
loop_
_entity_poly.entity_id
_entity_poly.type
_entity_poly.pdbx_seq_one_letter_code
_entity_poly.pdbx_strand_id
1 'polypeptide(L)'
;NQKNLFKNKRTKNLNKSLNNVDFIVLSPGISFIEKKNLIKFKKKIITDIDLLFLTNKHFKSIVVTGTNGKSTTCKLISHLLKKNKFKVLIGGNIGTPILDLKIKKDSYVVIEASSFQLSHSKFIRPDYAFLLNITNDHLDWHGNLLNYINSKLKIFMLQKKNQFALVNNKLKKINKKRNFASKLII
;
A
#
# COMPACT_ATOMS: atom_id res chain seq x y z
N ASN A 1 -7.07 -21.44 16.53
CA ASN A 1 -5.86 -21.51 17.36
C ASN A 1 -4.61 -21.07 16.60
N GLN A 2 -4.63 -19.87 16.00
CA GLN A 2 -3.47 -19.31 15.28
C GLN A 2 -2.26 -19.05 16.22
N LYS A 3 -2.49 -18.90 17.54
CA LYS A 3 -1.39 -18.68 18.50
C LYS A 3 -0.38 -19.84 18.58
N ASN A 4 -0.80 -21.07 18.29
CA ASN A 4 0.09 -22.23 18.36
C ASN A 4 0.91 -22.49 17.10
N LEU A 5 0.44 -22.07 15.93
CA LEU A 5 1.16 -22.28 14.65
C LEU A 5 2.53 -21.58 14.59
N PHE A 6 2.70 -20.48 15.33
CA PHE A 6 3.93 -19.67 15.31
C PHE A 6 4.75 -19.76 16.60
N LYS A 7 4.33 -20.57 17.57
CA LYS A 7 5.00 -20.62 18.89
C LYS A 7 6.48 -20.98 18.79
N ASN A 8 6.83 -21.88 17.90
CA ASN A 8 8.21 -22.34 17.69
C ASN A 8 9.03 -21.46 16.74
N LYS A 9 8.42 -20.44 16.10
CA LYS A 9 9.06 -19.52 15.17
C LYS A 9 9.35 -18.14 15.78
N ARG A 10 9.06 -17.96 17.08
CA ARG A 10 9.37 -16.72 17.78
C ARG A 10 10.84 -16.67 18.14
N THR A 11 11.51 -15.60 17.73
CA THR A 11 12.91 -15.41 18.13
C THR A 11 13.02 -14.86 19.55
N LYS A 12 14.00 -15.38 20.30
CA LYS A 12 14.38 -14.84 21.61
C LYS A 12 15.29 -13.59 21.47
N ASN A 13 15.99 -13.47 20.34
CA ASN A 13 16.89 -12.34 20.04
C ASN A 13 16.46 -11.64 18.74
N LEU A 14 15.62 -10.63 18.86
CA LEU A 14 15.09 -9.90 17.72
C LEU A 14 16.19 -9.27 16.86
N ASN A 15 17.17 -8.60 17.47
CA ASN A 15 18.21 -7.91 16.71
C ASN A 15 19.05 -8.88 15.86
N LYS A 16 19.44 -10.04 16.41
CA LYS A 16 20.15 -11.07 15.66
C LYS A 16 19.33 -11.59 14.48
N SER A 17 18.04 -11.82 14.69
CA SER A 17 17.14 -12.29 13.62
C SER A 17 16.95 -11.24 12.52
N LEU A 18 16.78 -9.96 12.87
CA LEU A 18 16.62 -8.87 11.89
C LEU A 18 17.87 -8.62 11.04
N ASN A 19 19.08 -8.92 11.57
CA ASN A 19 20.31 -8.82 10.80
C ASN A 19 20.40 -9.91 9.71
N ASN A 20 19.87 -11.10 9.97
CA ASN A 20 20.05 -12.31 9.16
C ASN A 20 18.91 -12.56 8.14
N VAL A 21 18.01 -11.60 7.91
CA VAL A 21 16.93 -11.71 6.93
C VAL A 21 17.12 -10.70 5.80
N ASP A 22 16.62 -11.02 4.62
CA ASP A 22 16.63 -10.14 3.45
C ASP A 22 15.53 -9.08 3.55
N PHE A 23 14.33 -9.47 4.01
CA PHE A 23 13.19 -8.58 4.19
C PHE A 23 12.58 -8.71 5.59
N ILE A 24 12.08 -7.57 6.06
CA ILE A 24 11.32 -7.44 7.32
C ILE A 24 9.95 -6.90 6.95
N VAL A 25 8.93 -7.74 7.07
CA VAL A 25 7.54 -7.30 6.87
C VAL A 25 7.05 -6.63 8.14
N LEU A 26 6.90 -5.30 8.08
CA LEU A 26 6.52 -4.51 9.23
C LEU A 26 5.00 -4.29 9.28
N SER A 27 4.41 -4.51 10.46
CA SER A 27 3.00 -4.15 10.67
C SER A 27 2.81 -2.64 10.50
N PRO A 28 1.73 -2.20 9.81
CA PRO A 28 1.46 -0.77 9.58
C PRO A 28 1.35 0.07 10.84
N GLY A 29 0.91 -0.52 11.96
CA GLY A 29 0.82 0.16 13.25
C GLY A 29 2.16 0.53 13.89
N ILE A 30 3.29 0.03 13.37
CA ILE A 30 4.60 0.29 13.95
C ILE A 30 5.23 1.53 13.30
N SER A 31 5.38 2.61 14.07
CA SER A 31 6.05 3.84 13.63
C SER A 31 7.55 3.81 13.94
N PHE A 32 8.36 4.43 13.07
CA PHE A 32 9.77 4.69 13.36
C PHE A 32 9.97 5.76 14.44
N ILE A 33 8.98 6.60 14.72
CA ILE A 33 9.02 7.57 15.82
C ILE A 33 9.06 6.81 17.14
N GLU A 34 8.20 5.80 17.28
CA GLU A 34 8.12 4.98 18.51
C GLU A 34 9.23 3.93 18.58
N LYS A 35 9.63 3.35 17.46
CA LYS A 35 10.60 2.25 17.38
C LYS A 35 11.86 2.67 16.62
N LYS A 36 12.59 3.65 17.16
CA LYS A 36 13.81 4.22 16.55
C LYS A 36 14.87 3.18 16.21
N ASN A 37 14.96 2.09 16.96
CA ASN A 37 15.89 0.99 16.70
C ASN A 37 15.64 0.27 15.37
N LEU A 38 14.45 0.38 14.78
CA LEU A 38 14.13 -0.18 13.46
C LEU A 38 14.68 0.65 12.31
N ILE A 39 15.06 1.90 12.53
CA ILE A 39 15.58 2.81 11.48
C ILE A 39 16.79 2.21 10.78
N LYS A 40 17.69 1.54 11.52
CA LYS A 40 18.87 0.86 10.95
C LYS A 40 18.51 -0.23 9.95
N PHE A 41 17.32 -0.82 10.05
CA PHE A 41 16.80 -1.83 9.14
C PHE A 41 15.91 -1.28 8.03
N LYS A 42 15.75 0.05 7.91
CA LYS A 42 14.83 0.69 6.96
C LYS A 42 14.98 0.15 5.53
N LYS A 43 16.19 -0.20 5.11
CA LYS A 43 16.45 -0.77 3.77
C LYS A 43 15.83 -2.16 3.58
N LYS A 44 15.67 -2.95 4.64
CA LYS A 44 15.07 -4.29 4.60
C LYS A 44 13.56 -4.29 4.86
N ILE A 45 13.01 -3.20 5.43
CA ILE A 45 11.59 -3.11 5.78
C ILE A 45 10.74 -2.95 4.53
N ILE A 46 9.71 -3.78 4.43
CA ILE A 46 8.66 -3.79 3.41
C ILE A 46 7.29 -3.97 4.08
N THR A 47 6.23 -3.95 3.30
CA THR A 47 4.86 -4.17 3.77
C THR A 47 4.23 -5.44 3.17
N ASP A 48 3.08 -5.83 3.68
CA ASP A 48 2.23 -6.88 3.12
C ASP A 48 1.83 -6.58 1.66
N ILE A 49 1.55 -5.31 1.35
CA ILE A 49 1.27 -4.86 -0.02
C ILE A 49 2.49 -5.09 -0.92
N ASP A 50 3.69 -4.77 -0.46
CA ASP A 50 4.91 -5.02 -1.24
C ASP A 50 5.09 -6.50 -1.56
N LEU A 51 4.83 -7.39 -0.60
CA LEU A 51 4.88 -8.84 -0.83
C LEU A 51 3.90 -9.26 -1.93
N LEU A 52 2.69 -8.71 -1.93
CA LEU A 52 1.73 -8.98 -2.99
C LEU A 52 2.31 -8.64 -4.37
N PHE A 53 2.90 -7.45 -4.53
CA PHE A 53 3.49 -7.01 -5.81
C PHE A 53 4.76 -7.76 -6.20
N LEU A 54 5.50 -8.29 -5.24
CA LEU A 54 6.70 -9.10 -5.50
C LEU A 54 6.35 -10.53 -5.92
N THR A 55 5.32 -11.13 -5.32
CA THR A 55 5.00 -12.55 -5.49
C THR A 55 3.94 -12.82 -6.57
N ASN A 56 3.09 -11.85 -6.91
CA ASN A 56 2.00 -12.02 -7.87
C ASN A 56 2.18 -11.10 -9.08
N LYS A 57 2.16 -11.68 -10.29
CA LYS A 57 2.44 -10.94 -11.55
C LYS A 57 1.27 -10.91 -12.53
N HIS A 58 0.21 -11.67 -12.31
CA HIS A 58 -0.85 -11.92 -13.31
C HIS A 58 -2.22 -11.39 -12.87
N PHE A 59 -2.28 -10.19 -12.34
CA PHE A 59 -3.51 -9.51 -11.96
C PHE A 59 -3.47 -8.04 -12.36
N LYS A 60 -4.64 -7.42 -12.45
CA LYS A 60 -4.79 -5.96 -12.63
C LYS A 60 -4.99 -5.33 -11.25
N SER A 61 -4.11 -4.44 -10.88
CA SER A 61 -4.09 -3.81 -9.57
C SER A 61 -4.71 -2.41 -9.60
N ILE A 62 -5.63 -2.17 -8.65
CA ILE A 62 -6.25 -0.86 -8.42
C ILE A 62 -5.99 -0.50 -6.98
N VAL A 63 -5.15 0.50 -6.73
CA VAL A 63 -4.82 0.95 -5.37
C VAL A 63 -5.48 2.28 -5.10
N VAL A 64 -6.23 2.34 -4.01
CA VAL A 64 -6.96 3.54 -3.57
C VAL A 64 -6.40 4.02 -2.25
N THR A 65 -5.99 5.29 -2.20
CA THR A 65 -5.59 5.98 -0.98
C THR A 65 -6.20 7.38 -0.91
N GLY A 66 -6.15 7.97 0.24
CA GLY A 66 -6.70 9.30 0.54
C GLY A 66 -6.88 9.46 2.04
N THR A 67 -7.23 10.64 2.51
CA THR A 67 -7.66 10.81 3.90
C THR A 67 -9.05 10.19 4.07
N ASN A 68 -10.01 10.61 3.26
CA ASN A 68 -11.40 10.17 3.32
C ASN A 68 -11.86 9.50 2.02
N GLY A 69 -12.93 8.68 2.10
CA GLY A 69 -13.60 8.08 0.95
C GLY A 69 -12.97 6.82 0.38
N LYS A 70 -11.86 6.33 0.93
CA LYS A 70 -11.15 5.13 0.44
C LYS A 70 -12.04 3.90 0.33
N SER A 71 -12.69 3.50 1.42
CA SER A 71 -13.52 2.29 1.49
C SER A 71 -14.72 2.36 0.57
N THR A 72 -15.38 3.52 0.49
CA THR A 72 -16.50 3.75 -0.41
C THR A 72 -16.08 3.63 -1.87
N THR A 73 -14.94 4.25 -2.24
CA THR A 73 -14.40 4.17 -3.59
C THR A 73 -13.99 2.75 -3.95
N CYS A 74 -13.33 2.02 -3.06
CA CYS A 74 -12.98 0.61 -3.28
C CYS A 74 -14.22 -0.26 -3.52
N LYS A 75 -15.27 -0.09 -2.70
CA LYS A 75 -16.53 -0.82 -2.85
C LYS A 75 -17.22 -0.48 -4.17
N LEU A 76 -17.28 0.82 -4.54
CA LEU A 76 -17.88 1.27 -5.80
C LEU A 76 -17.14 0.70 -7.02
N ILE A 77 -15.82 0.81 -7.08
CA ILE A 77 -15.01 0.24 -8.15
C ILE A 77 -15.24 -1.28 -8.25
N SER A 78 -15.21 -1.97 -7.11
CA SER A 78 -15.45 -3.42 -7.08
C SER A 78 -16.85 -3.80 -7.57
N HIS A 79 -17.87 -3.02 -7.21
CA HIS A 79 -19.23 -3.22 -7.67
C HIS A 79 -19.33 -3.05 -9.19
N LEU A 80 -18.80 -1.96 -9.74
CA LEU A 80 -18.83 -1.67 -11.17
C LEU A 80 -18.10 -2.74 -11.99
N LEU A 81 -16.94 -3.20 -11.54
CA LEU A 81 -16.19 -4.26 -12.22
C LEU A 81 -16.95 -5.60 -12.17
N LYS A 82 -17.55 -5.95 -11.02
CA LYS A 82 -18.36 -7.17 -10.91
C LYS A 82 -19.60 -7.11 -11.81
N LYS A 83 -20.29 -5.97 -11.89
CA LYS A 83 -21.43 -5.76 -12.79
C LYS A 83 -21.03 -5.97 -14.25
N ASN A 84 -19.80 -5.66 -14.62
CA ASN A 84 -19.23 -5.94 -15.93
C ASN A 84 -18.57 -7.32 -16.05
N LYS A 85 -18.92 -8.27 -15.19
CA LYS A 85 -18.50 -9.68 -15.21
C LYS A 85 -16.99 -9.92 -15.03
N PHE A 86 -16.24 -8.95 -14.54
CA PHE A 86 -14.84 -9.15 -14.18
C PHE A 86 -14.67 -9.93 -12.88
N LYS A 87 -13.61 -10.73 -12.78
CA LYS A 87 -13.20 -11.36 -11.52
C LYS A 87 -12.56 -10.31 -10.61
N VAL A 88 -13.17 -10.00 -9.47
CA VAL A 88 -12.74 -8.92 -8.60
C VAL A 88 -12.55 -9.40 -7.18
N LEU A 89 -11.41 -9.08 -6.61
CA LEU A 89 -11.07 -9.25 -5.20
C LEU A 89 -10.88 -7.86 -4.58
N ILE A 90 -11.23 -7.74 -3.30
CA ILE A 90 -11.04 -6.51 -2.53
C ILE A 90 -10.32 -6.83 -1.22
N GLY A 91 -9.34 -6.04 -0.87
CA GLY A 91 -8.57 -6.26 0.36
C GLY A 91 -7.65 -5.09 0.70
N GLY A 92 -6.78 -5.33 1.68
CA GLY A 92 -5.86 -4.34 2.22
C GLY A 92 -6.32 -3.81 3.57
N ASN A 93 -6.45 -2.50 3.71
CA ASN A 93 -6.91 -1.88 4.96
C ASN A 93 -8.39 -2.18 5.28
N ILE A 94 -9.14 -2.70 4.32
CA ILE A 94 -10.52 -3.20 4.47
C ILE A 94 -10.66 -4.60 3.87
N GLY A 95 -11.70 -5.30 4.30
CA GLY A 95 -12.06 -6.61 3.75
C GLY A 95 -11.07 -7.71 4.15
N THR A 96 -10.64 -8.50 3.17
CA THR A 96 -9.70 -9.60 3.37
C THR A 96 -8.27 -9.07 3.49
N PRO A 97 -7.46 -9.57 4.46
CA PRO A 97 -6.03 -9.27 4.49
C PRO A 97 -5.38 -9.54 3.14
N ILE A 98 -4.46 -8.67 2.73
CA ILE A 98 -3.98 -8.65 1.35
C ILE A 98 -3.32 -9.97 0.92
N LEU A 99 -2.64 -10.65 1.86
CA LEU A 99 -1.93 -11.90 1.59
C LEU A 99 -2.85 -13.14 1.63
N ASP A 100 -4.09 -12.99 2.13
CA ASP A 100 -5.10 -14.07 2.15
C ASP A 100 -5.95 -14.08 0.88
N LEU A 101 -5.76 -13.11 -0.01
CA LEU A 101 -6.48 -13.02 -1.26
C LEU A 101 -6.10 -14.18 -2.20
N LYS A 102 -7.07 -14.98 -2.60
CA LYS A 102 -6.89 -16.07 -3.57
C LYS A 102 -6.90 -15.52 -5.01
N ILE A 103 -5.81 -14.88 -5.40
CA ILE A 103 -5.68 -14.21 -6.68
C ILE A 103 -5.54 -15.24 -7.80
N LYS A 104 -6.43 -15.17 -8.79
CA LYS A 104 -6.36 -15.95 -10.02
C LYS A 104 -5.88 -15.06 -11.17
N LYS A 105 -5.37 -15.68 -12.22
CA LYS A 105 -5.00 -14.99 -13.46
C LYS A 105 -6.18 -14.13 -13.95
N ASP A 106 -5.85 -12.94 -14.45
CA ASP A 106 -6.80 -11.95 -15.00
C ASP A 106 -7.83 -11.42 -13.99
N SER A 107 -7.59 -11.57 -12.69
CA SER A 107 -8.40 -10.91 -11.67
C SER A 107 -8.05 -9.44 -11.53
N TYR A 108 -9.05 -8.61 -11.22
CA TYR A 108 -8.84 -7.28 -10.68
C TYR A 108 -8.72 -7.36 -9.15
N VAL A 109 -7.69 -6.74 -8.60
CA VAL A 109 -7.49 -6.64 -7.15
C VAL A 109 -7.60 -5.19 -6.75
N VAL A 110 -8.66 -4.84 -6.05
CA VAL A 110 -8.92 -3.50 -5.52
C VAL A 110 -8.37 -3.44 -4.10
N ILE A 111 -7.37 -2.59 -3.89
CA ILE A 111 -6.60 -2.50 -2.66
C ILE A 111 -6.86 -1.16 -2.00
N GLU A 112 -7.42 -1.19 -0.80
CA GLU A 112 -7.40 -0.01 0.06
C GLU A 112 -6.05 0.08 0.76
N ALA A 113 -5.31 1.18 0.54
CA ALA A 113 -4.02 1.40 1.17
C ALA A 113 -4.05 2.58 2.14
N SER A 114 -3.72 2.33 3.40
CA SER A 114 -3.53 3.37 4.41
C SER A 114 -2.20 4.10 4.22
N SER A 115 -2.08 5.32 4.77
CA SER A 115 -0.80 6.03 4.79
C SER A 115 0.27 5.28 5.58
N PHE A 116 -0.12 4.53 6.58
CA PHE A 116 0.77 3.70 7.40
C PHE A 116 1.43 2.59 6.57
N GLN A 117 0.62 1.80 5.84
CA GLN A 117 1.13 0.78 4.92
C GLN A 117 2.05 1.41 3.86
N LEU A 118 1.59 2.49 3.24
CA LEU A 118 2.36 3.18 2.19
C LEU A 118 3.66 3.79 2.70
N SER A 119 3.73 4.23 3.96
CA SER A 119 4.94 4.83 4.53
C SER A 119 6.16 3.91 4.47
N HIS A 120 5.96 2.61 4.65
CA HIS A 120 7.03 1.60 4.61
C HIS A 120 7.11 0.86 3.28
N SER A 121 6.15 1.05 2.38
CA SER A 121 6.12 0.39 1.07
C SER A 121 7.24 0.85 0.14
N LYS A 122 7.76 -0.07 -0.69
CA LYS A 122 8.86 0.15 -1.64
C LYS A 122 8.60 -0.39 -3.04
N PHE A 123 7.76 -1.41 -3.18
CA PHE A 123 7.59 -2.15 -4.43
C PHE A 123 6.19 -2.01 -5.03
N ILE A 124 5.36 -1.16 -4.41
CA ILE A 124 4.00 -0.90 -4.89
C ILE A 124 4.02 -0.22 -6.26
N ARG A 125 3.43 -0.88 -7.26
CA ARG A 125 3.36 -0.40 -8.64
C ARG A 125 2.01 -0.76 -9.26
N PRO A 126 0.93 -0.07 -8.89
CA PRO A 126 -0.40 -0.40 -9.37
C PRO A 126 -0.61 -0.03 -10.85
N ASP A 127 -1.48 -0.79 -11.54
CA ASP A 127 -1.95 -0.43 -12.89
C ASP A 127 -2.78 0.84 -12.84
N TYR A 128 -3.64 0.97 -11.82
CA TYR A 128 -4.48 2.14 -11.55
C TYR A 128 -4.28 2.60 -10.12
N ALA A 129 -3.84 3.83 -9.93
CA ALA A 129 -3.61 4.42 -8.63
C ALA A 129 -4.55 5.61 -8.41
N PHE A 130 -5.31 5.59 -7.32
CA PHE A 130 -6.27 6.64 -6.95
C PHE A 130 -5.79 7.36 -5.69
N LEU A 131 -5.55 8.67 -5.81
CA LEU A 131 -5.36 9.57 -4.69
C LEU A 131 -6.56 10.51 -4.58
N LEU A 132 -7.47 10.22 -3.66
CA LEU A 132 -8.78 10.91 -3.58
C LEU A 132 -8.65 12.31 -3.03
N ASN A 133 -8.00 12.45 -1.89
CA ASN A 133 -7.82 13.71 -1.18
C ASN A 133 -6.69 13.61 -0.14
N ILE A 134 -6.21 14.77 0.28
CA ILE A 134 -5.26 14.90 1.40
C ILE A 134 -5.74 16.05 2.27
N THR A 135 -6.02 15.75 3.53
CA THR A 135 -6.25 16.71 4.62
C THR A 135 -5.36 16.32 5.80
N ASN A 136 -5.17 17.19 6.76
CA ASN A 136 -4.35 16.89 7.95
C ASN A 136 -4.93 15.69 8.70
N ASP A 137 -4.09 14.68 8.91
CA ASP A 137 -4.46 13.46 9.63
C ASP A 137 -3.20 12.69 10.04
N HIS A 138 -3.24 11.94 11.12
CA HIS A 138 -2.18 11.04 11.58
C HIS A 138 -0.79 11.68 11.69
N LEU A 139 -0.70 12.97 12.08
CA LEU A 139 0.58 13.69 12.17
C LEU A 139 1.44 13.19 13.33
N ASP A 140 0.83 12.67 14.38
CA ASP A 140 1.47 11.97 15.49
C ASP A 140 2.30 10.77 15.01
N TRP A 141 1.76 9.99 14.08
CA TRP A 141 2.44 8.83 13.51
C TRP A 141 3.47 9.20 12.43
N HIS A 142 3.16 10.15 11.55
CA HIS A 142 4.03 10.56 10.43
C HIS A 142 5.08 11.61 10.81
N GLY A 143 4.91 12.27 11.97
CA GLY A 143 5.75 13.37 12.46
C GLY A 143 5.42 14.73 11.84
N ASN A 144 4.99 14.79 10.58
CA ASN A 144 4.58 16.02 9.90
C ASN A 144 3.74 15.74 8.65
N LEU A 145 3.08 16.81 8.15
CA LEU A 145 2.21 16.74 6.98
C LEU A 145 2.98 16.31 5.70
N LEU A 146 4.22 16.74 5.54
CA LEU A 146 5.01 16.38 4.35
C LEU A 146 5.27 14.88 4.27
N ASN A 147 5.60 14.24 5.39
CA ASN A 147 5.78 12.79 5.46
C ASN A 147 4.48 12.04 5.16
N TYR A 148 3.35 12.55 5.67
CA TYR A 148 2.03 12.00 5.38
C TYR A 148 1.70 12.08 3.89
N ILE A 149 1.89 13.24 3.25
CA ILE A 149 1.73 13.43 1.81
C ILE A 149 2.65 12.48 1.03
N ASN A 150 3.94 12.44 1.39
CA ASN A 150 4.94 11.61 0.73
C ASN A 150 4.60 10.11 0.82
N SER A 151 4.02 9.66 1.94
CA SER A 151 3.58 8.28 2.07
C SER A 151 2.51 7.92 1.04
N LYS A 152 1.49 8.77 0.87
CA LYS A 152 0.41 8.53 -0.10
C LYS A 152 0.88 8.60 -1.55
N LEU A 153 1.82 9.48 -1.86
CA LEU A 153 2.36 9.62 -3.22
C LEU A 153 3.18 8.40 -3.68
N LYS A 154 3.55 7.50 -2.79
CA LYS A 154 4.28 6.26 -3.15
C LYS A 154 3.53 5.38 -4.16
N ILE A 155 2.21 5.43 -4.19
CA ILE A 155 1.42 4.67 -5.16
C ILE A 155 1.72 5.03 -6.62
N PHE A 156 2.33 6.20 -6.87
CA PHE A 156 2.69 6.67 -8.21
C PHE A 156 4.17 6.47 -8.55
N MET A 157 5.05 6.33 -7.54
CA MET A 157 6.50 6.44 -7.71
C MET A 157 7.10 5.41 -8.67
N LEU A 158 6.56 4.18 -8.69
CA LEU A 158 7.05 3.10 -9.54
C LEU A 158 6.16 2.84 -10.76
N GLN A 159 5.10 3.62 -10.94
CA GLN A 159 4.25 3.50 -12.13
C GLN A 159 5.02 3.81 -13.42
N LYS A 160 4.64 3.10 -14.49
CA LYS A 160 5.19 3.27 -15.84
C LYS A 160 4.23 4.07 -16.73
N LYS A 161 4.67 4.46 -17.93
CA LYS A 161 3.90 5.22 -18.93
C LYS A 161 2.56 4.59 -19.34
N ASN A 162 2.42 3.26 -19.22
CA ASN A 162 1.19 2.53 -19.53
C ASN A 162 0.24 2.33 -18.35
N GLN A 163 0.56 2.89 -17.19
CA GLN A 163 -0.25 2.84 -15.97
C GLN A 163 -0.92 4.19 -15.70
N PHE A 164 -1.97 4.20 -14.89
CA PHE A 164 -2.84 5.36 -14.71
C PHE A 164 -2.79 5.89 -13.29
N ALA A 165 -2.60 7.21 -13.17
CA ALA A 165 -2.66 7.95 -11.92
C ALA A 165 -3.92 8.82 -11.94
N LEU A 166 -4.87 8.54 -11.05
CA LEU A 166 -6.09 9.31 -10.89
C LEU A 166 -5.96 10.17 -9.64
N VAL A 167 -6.08 11.48 -9.80
CA VAL A 167 -5.96 12.44 -8.71
C VAL A 167 -7.08 13.47 -8.78
N ASN A 168 -7.50 13.96 -7.62
CA ASN A 168 -8.39 15.10 -7.55
C ASN A 168 -7.72 16.35 -8.15
N ASN A 169 -8.47 17.19 -8.85
CA ASN A 169 -7.96 18.40 -9.51
C ASN A 169 -7.15 19.32 -8.55
N LYS A 170 -7.57 19.41 -7.28
CA LYS A 170 -6.85 20.17 -6.24
C LYS A 170 -5.42 19.65 -5.98
N LEU A 171 -5.16 18.37 -6.27
CA LEU A 171 -3.87 17.71 -6.07
C LEU A 171 -2.98 17.71 -7.33
N LYS A 172 -3.47 18.22 -8.45
CA LYS A 172 -2.75 18.28 -9.75
C LYS A 172 -1.37 18.94 -9.63
N LYS A 173 -1.28 20.02 -8.85
CA LYS A 173 -0.01 20.75 -8.64
C LYS A 173 1.08 19.90 -7.98
N ILE A 174 0.69 19.00 -7.05
CA ILE A 174 1.62 18.10 -6.37
C ILE A 174 2.20 17.08 -7.36
N ASN A 175 1.36 16.56 -8.25
CA ASN A 175 1.78 15.58 -9.24
C ASN A 175 2.72 16.20 -10.30
N LYS A 176 2.40 17.41 -10.80
CA LYS A 176 3.26 18.12 -11.76
C LYS A 176 4.68 18.36 -11.24
N LYS A 177 4.85 18.71 -9.96
CA LYS A 177 6.18 18.92 -9.34
C LYS A 177 7.02 17.64 -9.25
N ARG A 178 6.39 16.44 -9.24
CA ARG A 178 7.08 15.14 -9.04
C ARG A 178 7.38 14.40 -10.32
N ASN A 179 6.83 14.83 -11.45
CA ASN A 179 7.07 14.26 -12.78
C ASN A 179 6.93 12.73 -12.85
N PHE A 180 5.83 12.18 -12.32
CA PHE A 180 5.56 10.75 -12.37
C PHE A 180 5.37 10.27 -13.82
N ALA A 181 5.83 9.04 -14.10
CA ALA A 181 5.82 8.48 -15.46
C ALA A 181 4.42 8.07 -15.95
N SER A 182 3.46 7.84 -15.04
CA SER A 182 2.11 7.37 -15.35
C SER A 182 1.26 8.39 -16.11
N LYS A 183 0.24 7.89 -16.84
CA LYS A 183 -0.80 8.74 -17.44
C LYS A 183 -1.66 9.36 -16.34
N LEU A 184 -1.65 10.69 -16.27
CA LEU A 184 -2.46 11.42 -15.30
C LEU A 184 -3.91 11.57 -15.78
N ILE A 185 -4.87 11.19 -14.94
CA ILE A 185 -6.31 11.43 -15.10
C ILE A 185 -6.76 12.31 -13.93
N ILE A 186 -7.56 13.35 -14.23
CA ILE A 186 -7.99 14.36 -13.25
C ILE A 186 -9.51 14.34 -13.17
#